data_3428e37ec066bc0e20104297764ad884
#
_entry.id   3428e37ec066bc0e20104297764ad884
#
_cell.length_a   1.000
_cell.length_b   1.000
_cell.length_c   1.000
_cell.angle_alpha   90.00
_cell.angle_beta   90.00
_cell.angle_gamma   90.00
#
_symmetry.space_group_name_H-M   'P 1'
#
loop_
_entity.id
_entity.type
_entity.pdbx_description
1 polymer ?
#
loop_
_entity_poly.entity_id
_entity_poly.type
_entity_poly.pdbx_seq_one_letter_code
_entity_poly.pdbx_strand_id
1 'polypeptide(L)'
;MTTNTHFRGDSLQKVWLNRHPADVPAEINADRYRSLIDLFEHAVLRYAEQTAFINMGQSLSYRQLDIRSRAFAAYLQQELRLQKCDRVALMMPNLVQYPTAQFGILRAGMTVVNVNPLYTPRELEHQLNDSGARVILIVSHLVHTVAHIFRHT
;
A
#
# COMPACT_ATOMS: atom_id res chain seq x y z
N MET A 1 -24.76 -41.78 26.28
CA MET A 1 -23.99 -40.86 27.14
C MET A 1 -22.91 -40.23 26.28
N THR A 2 -23.21 -39.05 25.75
CA THR A 2 -22.31 -38.30 24.83
C THR A 2 -21.61 -37.24 25.67
N THR A 3 -20.34 -37.46 25.94
CA THR A 3 -19.49 -36.50 26.65
C THR A 3 -19.11 -35.37 25.70
N ASN A 4 -19.74 -34.25 25.92
CA ASN A 4 -19.48 -32.99 25.24
C ASN A 4 -18.20 -32.39 25.84
N THR A 5 -17.06 -32.57 25.18
CA THR A 5 -15.79 -31.97 25.58
C THR A 5 -15.82 -30.51 25.16
N HIS A 6 -16.25 -29.65 26.05
CA HIS A 6 -16.05 -28.19 25.92
C HIS A 6 -14.52 -27.93 25.94
N PHE A 7 -13.95 -27.59 24.80
CA PHE A 7 -12.69 -26.88 24.74
C PHE A 7 -12.88 -25.52 25.42
N ARG A 8 -12.60 -25.44 26.72
CA ARG A 8 -12.32 -24.16 27.38
C ARG A 8 -11.04 -23.66 26.74
N GLY A 9 -11.17 -22.59 25.95
CA GLY A 9 -10.04 -21.80 25.50
C GLY A 9 -9.40 -21.13 26.72
N ASP A 10 -8.63 -21.87 27.47
CA ASP A 10 -7.67 -21.30 28.40
C ASP A 10 -6.74 -20.44 27.55
N SER A 11 -6.68 -19.17 27.90
CA SER A 11 -5.81 -18.17 27.30
C SER A 11 -4.44 -18.81 27.04
N LEU A 12 -4.12 -19.09 25.78
CA LEU A 12 -2.75 -19.40 25.38
C LEU A 12 -1.89 -18.28 25.99
N GLN A 13 -1.16 -18.60 27.05
CA GLN A 13 -0.29 -17.63 27.69
C GLN A 13 0.55 -17.03 26.58
N LYS A 14 0.49 -15.70 26.44
CA LYS A 14 1.23 -14.95 25.41
C LYS A 14 2.73 -15.06 25.69
N VAL A 15 3.30 -16.28 25.55
CA VAL A 15 4.68 -16.62 25.91
C VAL A 15 5.72 -15.75 25.22
N TRP A 16 5.36 -15.18 24.07
CA TRP A 16 6.20 -14.22 23.33
C TRP A 16 6.42 -12.92 24.11
N LEU A 17 5.52 -12.53 25.03
CA LEU A 17 5.67 -11.33 25.85
C LEU A 17 6.90 -11.39 26.77
N ASN A 18 7.38 -12.60 27.12
CA ASN A 18 8.60 -12.77 27.92
C ASN A 18 9.86 -12.26 27.20
N ARG A 19 9.82 -12.14 25.88
CA ARG A 19 10.89 -11.60 25.02
C ARG A 19 10.49 -10.30 24.32
N HIS A 20 9.35 -9.74 24.68
CA HIS A 20 8.86 -8.50 24.09
C HIS A 20 9.65 -7.32 24.66
N PRO A 21 10.15 -6.38 23.83
CA PRO A 21 10.83 -5.19 24.33
C PRO A 21 9.91 -4.38 25.23
N ALA A 22 10.43 -3.89 26.34
CA ALA A 22 9.63 -3.18 27.37
C ALA A 22 9.04 -1.85 26.86
N ASP A 23 9.64 -1.25 25.85
CA ASP A 23 9.24 0.00 25.21
C ASP A 23 8.20 -0.18 24.07
N VAL A 24 7.89 -1.43 23.73
CA VAL A 24 6.88 -1.77 22.71
C VAL A 24 5.59 -2.24 23.38
N PRO A 25 4.44 -1.63 23.10
CA PRO A 25 3.16 -2.08 23.67
C PRO A 25 2.84 -3.53 23.25
N ALA A 26 2.40 -4.33 24.22
CA ALA A 26 2.00 -5.73 23.97
C ALA A 26 0.75 -5.86 23.09
N GLU A 27 -0.04 -4.82 23.02
CA GLU A 27 -1.27 -4.77 22.21
C GLU A 27 -1.31 -3.47 21.39
N ILE A 28 -1.85 -3.58 20.18
CA ILE A 28 -2.03 -2.43 19.29
C ILE A 28 -3.33 -1.73 19.67
N ASN A 29 -3.27 -0.41 19.85
CA ASN A 29 -4.48 0.41 19.90
C ASN A 29 -4.95 0.68 18.47
N ALA A 30 -5.93 -0.09 17.99
CA ALA A 30 -6.47 0.02 16.63
C ALA A 30 -7.17 1.36 16.38
N ASP A 31 -7.67 2.02 17.42
CA ASP A 31 -8.41 3.29 17.30
C ASP A 31 -7.50 4.53 17.34
N ARG A 32 -6.19 4.32 17.45
CA ARG A 32 -5.21 5.42 17.53
C ARG A 32 -5.21 6.30 16.28
N TYR A 33 -5.45 5.71 15.10
CA TYR A 33 -5.47 6.41 13.82
C TYR A 33 -6.73 6.03 13.04
N ARG A 34 -7.39 7.03 12.47
CA ARG A 34 -8.64 6.85 11.71
C ARG A 34 -8.43 6.19 10.34
N SER A 35 -7.22 6.26 9.80
CA SER A 35 -6.86 5.71 8.48
C SER A 35 -5.34 5.62 8.33
N LEU A 36 -4.88 4.93 7.27
CA LEU A 36 -3.46 4.92 6.87
C LEU A 36 -2.95 6.32 6.52
N ILE A 37 -3.80 7.19 5.97
CA ILE A 37 -3.42 8.57 5.66
C ILE A 37 -3.27 9.38 6.94
N ASP A 38 -4.16 9.20 7.91
CA ASP A 38 -4.05 9.84 9.22
C ASP A 38 -2.74 9.45 9.92
N LEU A 39 -2.40 8.16 9.95
CA LEU A 39 -1.11 7.66 10.43
C LEU A 39 0.08 8.32 9.70
N PHE A 40 0.00 8.39 8.38
CA PHE A 40 1.06 8.96 7.55
C PHE A 40 1.23 10.46 7.82
N GLU A 41 0.16 11.21 7.93
CA GLU A 41 0.19 12.65 8.24
C GLU A 41 0.79 12.93 9.62
N HIS A 42 0.47 12.11 10.63
CA HIS A 42 1.12 12.17 11.94
C HIS A 42 2.63 11.90 11.86
N ALA A 43 3.03 10.91 11.03
CA ALA A 43 4.45 10.62 10.82
C ALA A 43 5.17 11.78 10.12
N VAL A 44 4.56 12.39 9.11
CA VAL A 44 5.10 13.58 8.43
C VAL A 44 5.30 14.74 9.39
N LEU A 45 4.30 15.04 10.24
CA LEU A 45 4.40 16.11 11.21
C LEU A 45 5.55 15.89 12.21
N ARG A 46 5.75 14.65 12.63
CA ARG A 46 6.75 14.31 13.65
C ARG A 46 8.16 14.15 13.09
N TYR A 47 8.30 13.65 11.85
CA TYR A 47 9.56 13.18 11.29
C TYR A 47 9.91 13.84 9.96
N ALA A 48 9.37 15.03 9.66
CA ALA A 48 9.44 15.70 8.36
C ALA A 48 10.80 15.61 7.66
N GLU A 49 11.87 15.93 8.39
CA GLU A 49 13.25 16.00 7.84
C GLU A 49 13.98 14.66 7.89
N GLN A 50 13.41 13.65 8.54
CA GLN A 50 14.02 12.33 8.59
C GLN A 50 13.82 11.58 7.28
N THR A 51 14.76 10.69 6.98
CA THR A 51 14.67 9.79 5.84
C THR A 51 13.58 8.74 6.09
N ALA A 52 12.57 8.69 5.19
CA ALA A 52 11.51 7.71 5.23
C ALA A 52 11.86 6.43 4.44
N PHE A 53 12.50 6.59 3.27
CA PHE A 53 12.86 5.48 2.39
C PHE A 53 14.24 5.67 1.79
N ILE A 54 14.97 4.57 1.60
CA ILE A 54 16.25 4.51 0.89
C ILE A 54 16.16 3.37 -0.13
N ASN A 55 16.55 3.65 -1.38
CA ASN A 55 16.66 2.64 -2.41
C ASN A 55 17.71 3.06 -3.46
N MET A 56 18.61 2.15 -3.81
CA MET A 56 19.65 2.37 -4.84
C MET A 56 20.42 3.69 -4.66
N GLY A 57 20.80 4.03 -3.43
CA GLY A 57 21.51 5.27 -3.10
C GLY A 57 20.66 6.54 -3.11
N GLN A 58 19.38 6.45 -3.44
CA GLN A 58 18.43 7.55 -3.34
C GLN A 58 17.72 7.52 -2.00
N SER A 59 17.57 8.67 -1.36
CA SER A 59 16.80 8.82 -0.13
C SER A 59 15.58 9.71 -0.37
N LEU A 60 14.52 9.43 0.35
CA LEU A 60 13.26 10.19 0.34
C LEU A 60 12.89 10.52 1.78
N SER A 61 12.82 11.82 2.13
CA SER A 61 12.36 12.23 3.46
C SER A 61 10.83 12.17 3.57
N TYR A 62 10.32 12.18 4.81
CA TYR A 62 8.86 12.24 5.05
C TYR A 62 8.24 13.49 4.41
N ARG A 63 8.90 14.64 4.50
CA ARG A 63 8.45 15.89 3.83
C ARG A 63 8.38 15.73 2.30
N GLN A 64 9.41 15.16 1.69
CA GLN A 64 9.42 14.94 0.23
C GLN A 64 8.34 13.95 -0.20
N LEU A 65 8.13 12.90 0.58
CA LEU A 65 7.07 11.93 0.34
C LEU A 65 5.68 12.58 0.44
N ASP A 66 5.47 13.45 1.43
CA ASP A 66 4.22 14.21 1.58
C ASP A 66 3.94 15.08 0.35
N ILE A 67 4.91 15.90 -0.04
CA ILE A 67 4.77 16.80 -1.20
C ILE A 67 4.47 16.00 -2.48
N ARG A 68 5.25 14.96 -2.75
CA ARG A 68 5.12 14.15 -3.96
C ARG A 68 3.81 13.37 -4.00
N SER A 69 3.37 12.80 -2.87
CA SER A 69 2.11 12.07 -2.80
C SER A 69 0.90 12.99 -2.95
N ARG A 70 0.97 14.24 -2.45
CA ARG A 70 -0.08 15.26 -2.69
C ARG A 70 -0.18 15.64 -4.17
N ALA A 71 0.96 15.89 -4.79
CA ALA A 71 1.00 16.24 -6.21
C ALA A 71 0.45 15.09 -7.08
N PHE A 72 0.81 13.84 -6.76
CA PHE A 72 0.29 12.69 -7.47
C PHE A 72 -1.22 12.47 -7.24
N ALA A 73 -1.72 12.68 -6.02
CA ALA A 73 -3.15 12.65 -5.74
C ALA A 73 -3.93 13.69 -6.57
N ALA A 74 -3.40 14.91 -6.66
CA ALA A 74 -3.99 15.96 -7.49
C ALA A 74 -4.02 15.58 -8.97
N TYR A 75 -2.94 15.00 -9.49
CA TYR A 75 -2.87 14.50 -10.88
C TYR A 75 -3.95 13.43 -11.15
N LEU A 76 -4.11 12.46 -10.26
CA LEU A 76 -5.14 11.41 -10.41
C LEU A 76 -6.55 11.99 -10.46
N GLN A 77 -6.82 13.00 -9.63
CA GLN A 77 -8.15 13.61 -9.53
C GLN A 77 -8.44 14.62 -10.67
N GLN A 78 -7.46 15.46 -11.01
CA GLN A 78 -7.67 16.59 -11.92
C GLN A 78 -7.42 16.20 -13.38
N GLU A 79 -6.32 15.52 -13.66
CA GLU A 79 -5.92 15.15 -15.02
C GLU A 79 -6.59 13.85 -15.46
N LEU A 80 -6.52 12.80 -14.65
CA LEU A 80 -7.14 11.52 -14.99
C LEU A 80 -8.62 11.44 -14.60
N ARG A 81 -9.14 12.45 -13.88
CA ARG A 81 -10.55 12.57 -13.46
C ARG A 81 -11.10 11.33 -12.74
N LEU A 82 -10.21 10.64 -12.03
CA LEU A 82 -10.61 9.47 -11.25
C LEU A 82 -11.44 9.90 -10.04
N GLN A 83 -12.39 9.05 -9.67
CA GLN A 83 -13.31 9.29 -8.58
C GLN A 83 -12.91 8.53 -7.32
N LYS A 84 -13.47 8.95 -6.20
CA LYS A 84 -13.32 8.21 -4.93
C LYS A 84 -13.74 6.75 -5.13
N CYS A 85 -12.97 5.83 -4.52
CA CYS A 85 -13.11 4.38 -4.64
C CYS A 85 -12.73 3.78 -6.01
N ASP A 86 -12.31 4.57 -7.00
CA ASP A 86 -11.68 4.01 -8.19
C ASP A 86 -10.44 3.20 -7.80
N ARG A 87 -10.15 2.16 -8.56
CA ARG A 87 -9.03 1.27 -8.32
C ARG A 87 -7.88 1.60 -9.26
N VAL A 88 -6.70 1.77 -8.67
CA VAL A 88 -5.47 2.07 -9.39
C VAL A 88 -4.49 0.92 -9.15
N ALA A 89 -4.14 0.21 -10.22
CA ALA A 89 -3.15 -0.85 -10.19
C ALA A 89 -1.74 -0.26 -10.11
N LEU A 90 -0.93 -0.79 -9.21
CA LEU A 90 0.44 -0.34 -8.97
C LEU A 90 1.39 -1.52 -9.20
N MET A 91 2.04 -1.53 -10.37
CA MET A 91 2.95 -2.59 -10.83
C MET A 91 4.37 -2.06 -10.94
N MET A 92 5.10 -2.11 -9.86
CA MET A 92 6.51 -1.75 -9.83
C MET A 92 7.24 -2.48 -8.69
N PRO A 93 8.55 -2.70 -8.82
CA PRO A 93 9.36 -3.24 -7.73
C PRO A 93 9.48 -2.24 -6.57
N ASN A 94 10.20 -2.61 -5.52
CA ASN A 94 10.45 -1.76 -4.35
C ASN A 94 11.37 -0.58 -4.71
N LEU A 95 10.80 0.47 -5.23
CA LEU A 95 11.46 1.73 -5.59
C LEU A 95 10.95 2.87 -4.69
N VAL A 96 11.70 3.98 -4.59
CA VAL A 96 11.24 5.17 -3.84
C VAL A 96 9.96 5.79 -4.43
N GLN A 97 9.64 5.49 -5.68
CA GLN A 97 8.40 5.90 -6.33
C GLN A 97 7.16 5.14 -5.81
N TYR A 98 7.35 3.89 -5.36
CA TYR A 98 6.26 3.05 -4.87
C TYR A 98 5.48 3.71 -3.71
N PRO A 99 6.12 4.09 -2.59
CA PRO A 99 5.41 4.75 -1.50
C PRO A 99 4.80 6.09 -1.91
N THR A 100 5.44 6.83 -2.83
CA THR A 100 4.87 8.08 -3.36
C THR A 100 3.54 7.83 -4.08
N ALA A 101 3.50 6.83 -4.95
CA ALA A 101 2.30 6.43 -5.68
C ALA A 101 1.23 5.88 -4.73
N GLN A 102 1.61 4.97 -3.84
CA GLN A 102 0.70 4.36 -2.87
C GLN A 102 -0.01 5.40 -2.01
N PHE A 103 0.75 6.30 -1.36
CA PHE A 103 0.15 7.35 -0.54
C PHE A 103 -0.62 8.38 -1.37
N GLY A 104 -0.22 8.64 -2.61
CA GLY A 104 -0.98 9.51 -3.51
C GLY A 104 -2.35 8.92 -3.87
N ILE A 105 -2.42 7.65 -4.21
CA ILE A 105 -3.68 6.94 -4.50
C ILE A 105 -4.60 6.96 -3.27
N LEU A 106 -4.07 6.64 -2.10
CA LEU A 106 -4.83 6.64 -0.85
C LEU A 106 -5.33 8.05 -0.48
N ARG A 107 -4.50 9.09 -0.66
CA ARG A 107 -4.89 10.50 -0.45
C ARG A 107 -6.02 10.95 -1.37
N ALA A 108 -6.02 10.46 -2.60
CA ALA A 108 -7.08 10.74 -3.56
C ALA A 108 -8.41 10.03 -3.21
N GLY A 109 -8.44 9.22 -2.15
CA GLY A 109 -9.61 8.44 -1.74
C GLY A 109 -9.84 7.20 -2.60
N MET A 110 -8.81 6.74 -3.29
CA MET A 110 -8.85 5.61 -4.22
C MET A 110 -8.29 4.34 -3.58
N THR A 111 -8.48 3.21 -4.24
CA THR A 111 -8.00 1.90 -3.81
C THR A 111 -6.72 1.52 -4.56
N VAL A 112 -5.68 1.13 -3.81
CA VAL A 112 -4.46 0.57 -4.39
C VAL A 112 -4.67 -0.92 -4.68
N VAL A 113 -4.41 -1.32 -5.93
CA VAL A 113 -4.32 -2.72 -6.33
C VAL A 113 -2.86 -3.06 -6.57
N ASN A 114 -2.27 -3.78 -5.64
CA ASN A 114 -0.86 -4.19 -5.77
C ASN A 114 -0.73 -5.30 -6.80
N VAL A 115 0.14 -5.09 -7.78
CA VAL A 115 0.39 -6.02 -8.89
C VAL A 115 1.84 -6.49 -8.84
N ASN A 116 2.02 -7.81 -8.92
CA ASN A 116 3.36 -8.38 -8.98
C ASN A 116 4.04 -8.00 -10.32
N PRO A 117 5.21 -7.32 -10.28
CA PRO A 117 5.92 -6.93 -11.50
C PRO A 117 6.46 -8.11 -12.33
N LEU A 118 6.44 -9.32 -11.78
CA LEU A 118 6.86 -10.55 -12.46
C LEU A 118 5.70 -11.32 -13.13
N TYR A 119 4.48 -10.80 -13.08
CA TYR A 119 3.34 -11.44 -13.72
C TYR A 119 3.53 -11.53 -15.24
N THR A 120 3.12 -12.68 -15.77
CA THR A 120 2.94 -12.86 -17.20
C THR A 120 1.76 -12.00 -17.71
N PRO A 121 1.68 -11.69 -19.01
CA PRO A 121 0.55 -10.94 -19.56
C PRO A 121 -0.83 -11.53 -19.18
N ARG A 122 -0.96 -12.86 -19.19
CA ARG A 122 -2.22 -13.56 -18.84
C ARG A 122 -2.60 -13.36 -17.35
N GLU A 123 -1.64 -13.46 -16.45
CA GLU A 123 -1.88 -13.25 -15.01
C GLU A 123 -2.23 -11.78 -14.72
N LEU A 124 -1.56 -10.86 -15.40
CA LEU A 124 -1.83 -9.43 -15.28
C LEU A 124 -3.23 -9.09 -15.80
N GLU A 125 -3.61 -9.60 -16.99
CA GLU A 125 -4.95 -9.44 -17.56
C GLU A 125 -6.03 -9.94 -16.61
N HIS A 126 -5.85 -11.14 -16.06
CA HIS A 126 -6.78 -11.71 -15.07
C HIS A 126 -6.93 -10.78 -13.85
N GLN A 127 -5.82 -10.32 -13.26
CA GLN A 127 -5.88 -9.45 -12.08
C GLN A 127 -6.51 -8.09 -12.38
N LEU A 128 -6.23 -7.49 -13.54
CA LEU A 128 -6.82 -6.21 -13.92
C LEU A 128 -8.34 -6.33 -14.13
N ASN A 129 -8.79 -7.40 -14.78
CA ASN A 129 -10.21 -7.67 -14.99
C ASN A 129 -10.94 -7.97 -13.66
N ASP A 130 -10.36 -8.83 -12.82
CA ASP A 130 -10.93 -9.20 -11.52
C ASP A 130 -11.01 -8.00 -10.57
N SER A 131 -9.94 -7.22 -10.48
CA SER A 131 -9.91 -6.03 -9.62
C SER A 131 -10.76 -4.88 -10.14
N GLY A 132 -11.02 -4.82 -11.46
CA GLY A 132 -11.66 -3.68 -12.11
C GLY A 132 -10.85 -2.40 -12.00
N ALA A 133 -9.52 -2.50 -12.02
CA ALA A 133 -8.64 -1.33 -11.99
C ALA A 133 -8.80 -0.49 -13.26
N ARG A 134 -9.01 0.82 -13.10
CA ARG A 134 -9.24 1.76 -14.22
C ARG A 134 -7.94 2.30 -14.81
N VAL A 135 -6.89 2.32 -14.01
CA VAL A 135 -5.56 2.82 -14.37
C VAL A 135 -4.52 1.86 -13.82
N ILE A 136 -3.45 1.66 -14.57
CA ILE A 136 -2.26 0.97 -14.11
C ILE A 136 -1.06 1.92 -14.13
N LEU A 137 -0.35 2.01 -13.02
CA LEU A 137 0.92 2.70 -12.91
C LEU A 137 2.04 1.67 -12.92
N ILE A 138 2.95 1.82 -13.89
CA ILE A 138 4.05 0.90 -14.12
C ILE A 138 5.37 1.66 -14.30
N VAL A 139 6.48 0.97 -14.13
CA VAL A 139 7.80 1.49 -14.53
C VAL A 139 8.03 1.21 -16.02
N SER A 140 8.77 2.09 -16.68
CA SER A 140 8.94 2.10 -18.15
C SER A 140 9.41 0.77 -18.74
N HIS A 141 10.29 0.04 -18.07
CA HIS A 141 10.80 -1.24 -18.55
C HIS A 141 9.78 -2.40 -18.52
N LEU A 142 8.63 -2.23 -17.86
CA LEU A 142 7.52 -3.20 -17.85
C LEU A 142 6.42 -2.90 -18.86
N VAL A 143 6.55 -1.80 -19.64
CA VAL A 143 5.51 -1.36 -20.58
C VAL A 143 5.17 -2.44 -21.61
N HIS A 144 6.16 -3.22 -22.07
CA HIS A 144 5.92 -4.29 -23.04
C HIS A 144 4.98 -5.38 -22.53
N THR A 145 5.05 -5.72 -21.23
CA THR A 145 4.12 -6.71 -20.61
C THR A 145 2.68 -6.22 -20.70
N VAL A 146 2.46 -4.93 -20.43
CA VAL A 146 1.13 -4.31 -20.48
C VAL A 146 0.67 -4.12 -21.94
N ALA A 147 1.58 -3.73 -22.84
CA ALA A 147 1.26 -3.54 -24.25
C ALA A 147 0.72 -4.82 -24.93
N HIS A 148 1.13 -5.99 -24.48
CA HIS A 148 0.58 -7.27 -24.95
C HIS A 148 -0.92 -7.41 -24.67
N ILE A 149 -1.37 -6.94 -23.51
CA ILE A 149 -2.78 -7.05 -23.11
C ILE A 149 -3.65 -6.14 -23.97
N PHE A 150 -3.22 -4.88 -24.15
CA PHE A 150 -4.01 -3.87 -24.88
C PHE A 150 -4.02 -4.02 -26.43
N ARG A 151 -3.22 -4.93 -26.99
CA ARG A 151 -3.25 -5.21 -28.45
C ARG A 151 -4.33 -6.24 -28.83
N HIS A 152 -4.91 -6.91 -27.88
CA HIS A 152 -5.89 -7.99 -28.09
C HIS A 152 -7.28 -7.68 -27.53
N THR A 153 -7.45 -6.44 -27.03
CA THR A 153 -8.74 -5.89 -26.62
C THR A 153 -9.21 -4.84 -27.61
#